data_318eedef9cd22f4dcfc602fc677c0f60
#
_entry.id   318eedef9cd22f4dcfc602fc677c0f60
#
_cell.length_a   1.000
_cell.length_b   1.000
_cell.length_c   1.000
_cell.angle_alpha   90.00
_cell.angle_beta   90.00
_cell.angle_gamma   90.00
#
_symmetry.space_group_name_H-M   'P 1'
#
loop_
_entity.id
_entity.type
_entity.pdbx_description
1 polymer ?
#
loop_
_entity_poly.entity_id
_entity_poly.type
_entity_poly.pdbx_seq_one_letter_code
_entity_poly.pdbx_strand_id
1 'polypeptide(L)'
;MDLTYNRARMDPAWFGYNGVSTFSSMAYERLSNVQSDLGLYGNYINSYTYNLQTPVYNMMHSLKYVVNNDTDVTVESDYFNELMTHGKFTAFENKYHLPIGFGVNSDITNWYSDLTNPFIVQSDWFEYSTGLSDVFGMMTIDEVQYYNMDEITSGLETGDIYYTKTGEGEGELTFILKTDEKKHCYLYVNSRD
;
A
#
# COMPACT_ATOMS: atom_id res chain seq x y z
N MET A 1 0.28 0.47 -15.46
CA MET A 1 0.86 -0.88 -15.28
C MET A 1 1.98 -0.76 -14.28
N ASP A 2 2.18 -1.74 -13.42
CA ASP A 2 3.38 -1.77 -12.58
C ASP A 2 3.89 -3.21 -12.38
N LEU A 3 5.11 -3.36 -11.87
CA LEU A 3 5.75 -4.62 -11.57
C LEU A 3 5.69 -4.88 -10.05
N THR A 4 5.50 -6.12 -9.65
CA THR A 4 5.57 -6.51 -8.23
C THR A 4 6.99 -6.42 -7.68
N TYR A 5 7.98 -6.62 -8.54
CA TYR A 5 9.39 -6.42 -8.21
C TYR A 5 10.05 -5.55 -9.28
N ASN A 6 10.41 -4.34 -8.91
CA ASN A 6 11.10 -3.41 -9.79
C ASN A 6 12.60 -3.72 -9.84
N ARG A 7 13.16 -3.75 -11.04
CA ARG A 7 14.58 -3.85 -11.27
C ARG A 7 15.32 -2.58 -10.87
N ALA A 8 14.64 -1.43 -11.11
CA ALA A 8 15.02 -0.12 -10.61
C ALA A 8 13.73 0.72 -10.44
N ARG A 9 13.75 1.71 -9.56
CA ARG A 9 12.60 2.63 -9.38
C ARG A 9 12.25 3.43 -10.63
N MET A 10 13.08 3.34 -11.68
CA MET A 10 12.89 3.97 -13.00
C MET A 10 12.36 3.00 -14.06
N ASP A 11 11.95 1.80 -13.69
CA ASP A 11 11.47 0.79 -14.64
C ASP A 11 10.36 1.32 -15.58
N PRO A 12 9.37 2.11 -15.12
CA PRO A 12 8.38 2.70 -16.01
C PRO A 12 9.00 3.53 -17.14
N ALA A 13 9.95 4.39 -16.81
CA ALA A 13 10.63 5.22 -17.81
C ALA A 13 11.58 4.39 -18.69
N TRP A 14 12.25 3.41 -18.12
CA TRP A 14 13.19 2.56 -18.83
C TRP A 14 12.52 1.67 -19.87
N PHE A 15 11.39 1.10 -19.52
CA PHE A 15 10.64 0.19 -20.39
C PHE A 15 9.48 0.87 -21.15
N GLY A 16 9.30 2.16 -20.98
CA GLY A 16 8.34 2.96 -21.76
C GLY A 16 6.87 2.66 -21.45
N TYR A 17 6.54 2.38 -20.19
CA TYR A 17 5.15 2.21 -19.76
C TYR A 17 4.74 3.26 -18.71
N ASN A 18 3.44 3.51 -18.60
CA ASN A 18 2.90 4.37 -17.54
C ASN A 18 2.77 3.56 -16.25
N GLY A 19 3.69 3.75 -15.33
CA GLY A 19 3.72 3.11 -14.02
C GLY A 19 3.75 4.11 -12.88
N VAL A 20 3.56 3.62 -11.66
CA VAL A 20 3.54 4.44 -10.46
C VAL A 20 4.95 4.68 -9.93
N SER A 21 5.79 3.64 -9.90
CA SER A 21 7.13 3.71 -9.32
C SER A 21 8.01 4.76 -9.98
N THR A 22 8.74 5.53 -9.18
CA THR A 22 9.67 6.54 -9.69
C THR A 22 10.88 6.76 -8.77
N PHE A 23 11.98 7.17 -9.38
CA PHE A 23 13.10 7.86 -8.75
C PHE A 23 13.61 8.92 -9.70
N SER A 24 13.64 10.17 -9.28
CA SER A 24 14.21 11.26 -10.08
C SER A 24 14.61 12.42 -9.19
N SER A 25 15.80 12.97 -9.41
CA SER A 25 16.20 14.23 -8.76
C SER A 25 15.31 15.43 -9.14
N MET A 26 14.46 15.26 -10.15
CA MET A 26 13.43 16.23 -10.57
C MET A 26 12.02 15.86 -10.08
N ALA A 27 11.88 14.79 -9.29
CA ALA A 27 10.59 14.41 -8.73
C ALA A 27 10.09 15.48 -7.75
N TYR A 28 8.77 15.67 -7.76
CA TYR A 28 8.14 16.66 -6.92
C TYR A 28 7.99 16.11 -5.49
N GLU A 29 8.61 16.75 -4.51
CA GLU A 29 8.64 16.32 -3.12
C GLU A 29 7.24 16.05 -2.55
N ARG A 30 6.27 16.96 -2.78
CA ARG A 30 4.90 16.75 -2.30
C ARG A 30 4.25 15.49 -2.86
N LEU A 31 4.56 15.12 -4.10
CA LEU A 31 4.05 13.87 -4.67
C LEU A 31 4.68 12.66 -3.97
N SER A 32 6.00 12.73 -3.68
CA SER A 32 6.68 11.66 -2.92
C SER A 32 6.13 11.51 -1.51
N ASN A 33 5.78 12.62 -0.85
CA ASN A 33 5.14 12.60 0.46
C ASN A 33 3.76 11.93 0.38
N VAL A 34 2.90 12.37 -0.54
CA VAL A 34 1.57 11.77 -0.73
C VAL A 34 1.66 10.27 -1.00
N GLN A 35 2.60 9.83 -1.84
CA GLN A 35 2.77 8.41 -2.13
C GLN A 35 3.22 7.61 -0.89
N SER A 36 4.10 8.19 -0.07
CA SER A 36 4.52 7.57 1.18
C SER A 36 3.40 7.53 2.21
N ASP A 37 2.60 8.60 2.32
CA ASP A 37 1.42 8.67 3.20
C ASP A 37 0.33 7.66 2.78
N LEU A 38 0.26 7.35 1.48
CA LEU A 38 -0.61 6.30 0.93
C LEU A 38 -0.05 4.88 1.13
N GLY A 39 1.13 4.72 1.72
CA GLY A 39 1.73 3.45 2.09
C GLY A 39 2.75 2.88 1.11
N LEU A 40 3.23 3.65 0.13
CA LEU A 40 4.33 3.20 -0.71
C LEU A 40 5.67 3.32 0.03
N TYR A 41 6.53 2.35 -0.22
CA TYR A 41 7.93 2.47 0.19
C TYR A 41 8.61 3.62 -0.56
N GLY A 42 9.07 4.62 0.17
CA GLY A 42 9.66 5.83 -0.39
C GLY A 42 10.61 6.52 0.56
N ASN A 43 11.21 7.62 0.11
CA ASN A 43 12.15 8.43 0.91
C ASN A 43 11.59 9.81 1.28
N TYR A 44 10.32 10.07 1.02
CA TYR A 44 9.65 11.36 1.27
C TYR A 44 10.24 12.57 0.51
N ILE A 45 11.14 12.33 -0.44
CA ILE A 45 11.81 13.39 -1.19
C ILE A 45 11.54 13.25 -2.68
N ASN A 46 12.02 12.16 -3.28
CA ASN A 46 12.05 12.03 -4.74
C ASN A 46 11.95 10.60 -5.25
N SER A 47 11.55 9.65 -4.40
CA SER A 47 11.39 8.27 -4.81
C SER A 47 10.31 7.55 -4.02
N TYR A 48 9.58 6.70 -4.73
CA TYR A 48 8.64 5.74 -4.18
C TYR A 48 8.51 4.54 -5.11
N THR A 49 8.14 3.41 -4.54
CA THR A 49 8.07 2.14 -5.27
C THR A 49 6.74 1.45 -5.00
N TYR A 50 6.07 1.05 -6.06
CA TYR A 50 4.87 0.23 -6.00
C TYR A 50 5.23 -1.21 -5.62
N ASN A 51 4.44 -1.79 -4.72
CA ASN A 51 4.56 -3.18 -4.27
C ASN A 51 3.17 -3.69 -3.87
N LEU A 52 2.40 -4.24 -4.77
CA LEU A 52 1.02 -4.72 -4.53
C LEU A 52 0.26 -3.96 -3.45
N GLN A 53 -0.46 -2.95 -3.86
CA GLN A 53 -1.21 -2.07 -2.98
C GLN A 53 -2.67 -2.51 -2.84
N THR A 54 -3.39 -1.87 -1.93
CA THR A 54 -4.82 -2.09 -1.72
C THR A 54 -5.64 -1.79 -2.97
N PRO A 55 -6.87 -2.33 -3.10
CA PRO A 55 -7.76 -1.97 -4.20
C PRO A 55 -8.07 -0.48 -4.28
N VAL A 56 -8.16 0.22 -3.13
CA VAL A 56 -8.41 1.68 -3.08
C VAL A 56 -7.26 2.45 -3.71
N TYR A 57 -6.03 2.12 -3.33
CA TYR A 57 -4.85 2.70 -3.94
C TYR A 57 -4.82 2.48 -5.46
N ASN A 58 -5.09 1.25 -5.89
CA ASN A 58 -5.07 0.88 -7.30
C ASN A 58 -6.16 1.62 -8.11
N MET A 59 -7.34 1.84 -7.52
CA MET A 59 -8.40 2.66 -8.13
C MET A 59 -7.98 4.12 -8.24
N MET A 60 -7.47 4.71 -7.16
CA MET A 60 -7.00 6.10 -7.12
C MET A 60 -5.98 6.40 -8.22
N HIS A 61 -5.10 5.45 -8.51
CA HIS A 61 -4.04 5.58 -9.52
C HIS A 61 -4.40 4.99 -10.87
N SER A 62 -5.66 4.61 -11.10
CA SER A 62 -6.13 4.02 -12.36
C SER A 62 -5.26 2.83 -12.80
N LEU A 63 -4.77 2.04 -11.84
CA LEU A 63 -3.86 0.94 -12.10
C LEU A 63 -4.61 -0.24 -12.73
N LYS A 64 -4.44 -0.40 -14.04
CA LYS A 64 -5.13 -1.43 -14.80
C LYS A 64 -4.38 -2.76 -14.84
N TYR A 65 -3.06 -2.74 -14.95
CA TYR A 65 -2.28 -3.95 -15.10
C TYR A 65 -1.18 -4.05 -14.05
N VAL A 66 -0.97 -5.26 -13.56
CA VAL A 66 0.18 -5.63 -12.73
C VAL A 66 0.90 -6.79 -13.41
N VAL A 67 2.22 -6.73 -13.46
CA VAL A 67 3.05 -7.85 -13.92
C VAL A 67 3.79 -8.41 -12.72
N ASN A 68 3.43 -9.64 -12.35
CA ASN A 68 4.14 -10.35 -11.30
C ASN A 68 5.39 -11.03 -11.90
N ASN A 69 6.53 -10.70 -11.34
CA ASN A 69 7.83 -11.27 -11.67
C ASN A 69 8.59 -11.79 -10.44
N ASP A 70 7.88 -11.89 -9.32
CA ASP A 70 8.38 -12.36 -8.04
C ASP A 70 7.61 -13.62 -7.61
N THR A 71 8.32 -14.70 -7.34
CA THR A 71 7.71 -15.98 -6.94
C THR A 71 7.19 -15.97 -5.52
N ASP A 72 7.67 -15.04 -4.68
CA ASP A 72 7.30 -14.94 -3.28
C ASP A 72 6.05 -14.05 -3.07
N VAL A 73 5.58 -13.42 -4.16
CA VAL A 73 4.41 -12.55 -4.17
C VAL A 73 3.23 -13.25 -4.82
N THR A 74 2.11 -13.32 -4.11
CA THR A 74 0.84 -13.83 -4.63
C THR A 74 -0.06 -12.67 -5.03
N VAL A 75 -0.54 -12.69 -6.27
CA VAL A 75 -1.54 -11.73 -6.76
C VAL A 75 -2.94 -12.29 -6.51
N GLU A 76 -3.76 -11.56 -5.75
CA GLU A 76 -5.06 -12.03 -5.28
C GLU A 76 -6.08 -12.15 -6.42
N SER A 77 -6.58 -13.36 -6.64
CA SER A 77 -7.55 -13.66 -7.69
C SER A 77 -8.91 -12.96 -7.50
N ASP A 78 -9.24 -12.52 -6.30
CA ASP A 78 -10.48 -11.77 -6.04
C ASP A 78 -10.45 -10.39 -6.69
N TYR A 79 -9.26 -9.78 -6.80
CA TYR A 79 -9.06 -8.46 -7.37
C TYR A 79 -8.50 -8.45 -8.79
N PHE A 80 -7.86 -9.56 -9.21
CA PHE A 80 -7.14 -9.61 -10.47
C PHE A 80 -7.55 -10.82 -11.31
N ASN A 81 -7.53 -10.64 -12.63
CA ASN A 81 -7.64 -11.73 -13.61
C ASN A 81 -6.26 -11.98 -14.23
N GLU A 82 -5.79 -13.22 -14.20
CA GLU A 82 -4.62 -13.59 -14.98
C GLU A 82 -4.92 -13.46 -16.47
N LEU A 83 -4.01 -12.78 -17.19
CA LEU A 83 -4.12 -12.61 -18.64
C LEU A 83 -3.20 -13.55 -19.41
N MET A 84 -1.93 -13.61 -19.01
CA MET A 84 -0.92 -14.41 -19.67
C MET A 84 0.32 -14.60 -18.81
N THR A 85 1.02 -15.71 -19.04
CA THR A 85 2.32 -15.98 -18.45
C THR A 85 3.36 -16.15 -19.55
N HIS A 86 4.53 -15.54 -19.36
CA HIS A 86 5.70 -15.71 -20.22
C HIS A 86 6.98 -15.84 -19.37
N GLY A 87 7.57 -17.03 -19.38
CA GLY A 87 8.70 -17.33 -18.49
C GLY A 87 8.32 -17.17 -17.02
N LYS A 88 9.03 -16.31 -16.29
CA LYS A 88 8.74 -16.00 -14.90
C LYS A 88 7.77 -14.82 -14.70
N PHE A 89 7.28 -14.23 -15.78
CA PHE A 89 6.40 -13.06 -15.72
C PHE A 89 4.96 -13.47 -15.94
N THR A 90 4.06 -13.06 -15.07
CA THR A 90 2.62 -13.22 -15.23
C THR A 90 1.94 -11.87 -15.20
N ALA A 91 1.18 -11.57 -16.24
CA ALA A 91 0.41 -10.33 -16.36
C ALA A 91 -1.01 -10.53 -15.82
N PHE A 92 -1.47 -9.60 -15.02
CA PHE A 92 -2.77 -9.55 -14.43
C PHE A 92 -3.51 -8.26 -14.78
N GLU A 93 -4.82 -8.34 -14.97
CA GLU A 93 -5.70 -7.19 -15.09
C GLU A 93 -6.48 -6.96 -13.81
N ASN A 94 -6.41 -5.75 -13.27
CA ASN A 94 -7.20 -5.33 -12.12
C ASN A 94 -8.67 -5.24 -12.49
N LYS A 95 -9.53 -5.97 -11.82
CA LYS A 95 -11.00 -6.00 -12.03
C LYS A 95 -11.68 -4.66 -11.71
N TYR A 96 -11.09 -3.87 -10.83
CA TYR A 96 -11.65 -2.65 -10.25
C TYR A 96 -10.88 -1.39 -10.66
N HIS A 97 -10.21 -1.42 -11.83
CA HIS A 97 -9.51 -0.25 -12.31
C HIS A 97 -10.49 0.85 -12.79
N LEU A 98 -10.14 2.08 -12.53
CA LEU A 98 -10.81 3.24 -13.08
C LEU A 98 -10.11 3.73 -14.35
N PRO A 99 -10.81 4.42 -15.26
CA PRO A 99 -10.16 5.11 -16.38
C PRO A 99 -9.27 6.25 -15.86
N ILE A 100 -8.28 6.71 -16.66
CA ILE A 100 -7.35 7.78 -16.26
C ILE A 100 -8.08 9.08 -15.86
N GLY A 101 -9.25 9.35 -16.46
CA GLY A 101 -10.12 10.45 -16.06
C GLY A 101 -11.45 9.92 -15.56
N PHE A 102 -11.79 10.20 -14.31
CA PHE A 102 -13.05 9.83 -13.68
C PHE A 102 -13.61 10.97 -12.83
N GLY A 103 -14.92 11.00 -12.68
CA GLY A 103 -15.59 11.98 -11.82
C GLY A 103 -15.58 11.55 -10.37
N VAL A 104 -15.43 12.52 -9.48
CA VAL A 104 -15.50 12.34 -8.02
C VAL A 104 -16.40 13.43 -7.42
N ASN A 105 -16.80 13.24 -6.17
CA ASN A 105 -17.51 14.27 -5.41
C ASN A 105 -16.62 15.52 -5.25
N SER A 106 -17.23 16.70 -5.24
CA SER A 106 -16.54 17.98 -4.99
C SER A 106 -15.83 18.03 -3.63
N ASP A 107 -16.29 17.25 -2.67
CA ASP A 107 -15.74 17.18 -1.32
C ASP A 107 -14.28 16.67 -1.31
N ILE A 108 -13.81 16.07 -2.40
CA ILE A 108 -12.40 15.68 -2.58
C ILE A 108 -11.42 16.86 -2.40
N THR A 109 -11.88 18.10 -2.56
CA THR A 109 -11.07 19.30 -2.32
C THR A 109 -10.67 19.47 -0.85
N ASN A 110 -11.33 18.77 0.08
CA ASN A 110 -11.04 18.77 1.51
C ASN A 110 -10.09 17.63 1.92
N TRP A 111 -9.79 16.70 1.00
CA TRP A 111 -8.87 15.60 1.28
C TRP A 111 -7.42 16.09 1.37
N TYR A 112 -6.68 15.53 2.33
CA TYR A 112 -5.24 15.73 2.50
C TYR A 112 -4.59 14.44 3.03
N SER A 113 -3.27 14.34 2.95
CA SER A 113 -2.53 13.09 3.16
C SER A 113 -1.51 13.16 4.30
N ASP A 114 -1.59 14.10 5.22
CA ASP A 114 -0.59 14.29 6.30
C ASP A 114 -0.79 13.39 7.53
N LEU A 115 -1.43 12.24 7.34
CA LEU A 115 -1.66 11.24 8.38
C LEU A 115 -0.61 10.12 8.31
N THR A 116 -0.31 9.52 9.46
CA THR A 116 0.69 8.46 9.58
C THR A 116 0.19 7.09 9.16
N ASN A 117 -1.12 6.88 9.21
CA ASN A 117 -1.76 5.60 8.89
C ASN A 117 -2.28 5.60 7.44
N PRO A 118 -1.67 4.84 6.52
CA PRO A 118 -2.05 4.86 5.11
C PRO A 118 -3.46 4.34 4.84
N PHE A 119 -4.01 3.51 5.71
CA PHE A 119 -5.39 3.03 5.55
C PHE A 119 -6.40 4.13 5.85
N ILE A 120 -6.11 5.02 6.82
CA ILE A 120 -6.94 6.20 7.08
C ILE A 120 -6.86 7.16 5.89
N VAL A 121 -5.66 7.46 5.40
CA VAL A 121 -5.46 8.34 4.23
C VAL A 121 -6.24 7.85 3.01
N GLN A 122 -6.21 6.55 2.75
CA GLN A 122 -6.95 5.93 1.64
C GLN A 122 -8.46 5.90 1.89
N SER A 123 -8.90 5.64 3.13
CA SER A 123 -10.33 5.66 3.51
C SER A 123 -10.92 7.06 3.32
N ASP A 124 -10.22 8.09 3.79
CA ASP A 124 -10.63 9.48 3.63
C ASP A 124 -10.72 9.87 2.15
N TRP A 125 -9.73 9.49 1.35
CA TRP A 125 -9.79 9.71 -0.11
C TRP A 125 -11.04 9.07 -0.71
N PHE A 126 -11.33 7.83 -0.33
CA PHE A 126 -12.48 7.09 -0.85
C PHE A 126 -13.80 7.75 -0.42
N GLU A 127 -13.90 8.14 0.85
CA GLU A 127 -15.09 8.81 1.39
C GLU A 127 -15.31 10.18 0.73
N TYR A 128 -14.30 11.04 0.68
CA TYR A 128 -14.40 12.34 0.01
C TYR A 128 -14.67 12.23 -1.49
N SER A 129 -14.21 11.16 -2.14
CA SER A 129 -14.44 10.95 -3.57
C SER A 129 -15.84 10.42 -3.88
N THR A 130 -16.44 9.58 -3.01
CA THR A 130 -17.63 8.80 -3.31
C THR A 130 -18.81 9.09 -2.40
N GLY A 131 -18.57 9.63 -1.21
CA GLY A 131 -19.55 9.76 -0.13
C GLY A 131 -19.84 8.43 0.61
N LEU A 132 -19.05 7.38 0.36
CA LEU A 132 -19.17 6.07 1.03
C LEU A 132 -18.05 5.93 2.05
N SER A 133 -18.38 5.48 3.27
CA SER A 133 -17.42 5.25 4.36
C SER A 133 -17.09 3.76 4.54
N ASP A 134 -16.23 3.48 5.51
CA ASP A 134 -15.94 2.14 6.03
C ASP A 134 -15.35 1.16 5.00
N VAL A 135 -14.52 1.66 4.08
CA VAL A 135 -13.86 0.82 3.07
C VAL A 135 -12.82 -0.14 3.68
N PHE A 136 -12.19 0.26 4.79
CA PHE A 136 -11.35 -0.60 5.62
C PHE A 136 -11.94 -0.73 7.02
N GLY A 137 -12.04 -1.95 7.52
CA GLY A 137 -12.38 -2.24 8.91
C GLY A 137 -11.10 -2.56 9.71
N MET A 138 -11.01 -2.06 10.93
CA MET A 138 -9.91 -2.40 11.83
C MET A 138 -10.07 -3.86 12.28
N MET A 139 -8.97 -4.62 12.23
CA MET A 139 -8.93 -5.97 12.77
C MET A 139 -8.66 -5.95 14.27
N THR A 140 -9.31 -6.86 14.99
CA THR A 140 -9.01 -7.09 16.41
C THR A 140 -7.76 -7.94 16.52
N ILE A 141 -6.76 -7.42 17.22
CA ILE A 141 -5.59 -8.18 17.65
C ILE A 141 -5.99 -8.93 18.91
N ASP A 142 -5.97 -10.26 18.87
CA ASP A 142 -6.34 -11.11 20.00
C ASP A 142 -5.17 -11.25 20.98
N GLU A 143 -3.96 -11.40 20.47
CA GLU A 143 -2.74 -11.55 21.25
C GLU A 143 -1.55 -11.01 20.47
N VAL A 144 -0.60 -10.40 21.18
CA VAL A 144 0.72 -10.05 20.66
C VAL A 144 1.77 -10.79 21.47
N GLN A 145 2.61 -11.55 20.79
CA GLN A 145 3.79 -12.18 21.39
C GLN A 145 5.03 -11.47 20.90
N TYR A 146 5.95 -11.16 21.78
CA TYR A 146 7.18 -10.45 21.43
C TYR A 146 8.40 -11.00 22.18
N TYR A 147 9.52 -11.01 21.48
CA TYR A 147 10.82 -11.39 21.99
C TYR A 147 11.81 -10.27 21.70
N ASN A 148 12.55 -9.82 22.72
CA ASN A 148 13.43 -8.65 22.65
C ASN A 148 12.77 -7.37 22.10
N MET A 149 11.48 -7.20 22.34
CA MET A 149 10.68 -6.05 21.93
C MET A 149 9.77 -5.61 23.07
N ASP A 150 9.54 -4.31 23.21
CA ASP A 150 8.54 -3.73 24.11
C ASP A 150 7.61 -2.79 23.33
N GLU A 151 6.34 -2.75 23.70
CA GLU A 151 5.39 -1.76 23.24
C GLU A 151 5.68 -0.43 23.93
N ILE A 152 5.88 0.63 23.12
CA ILE A 152 6.11 1.98 23.65
C ILE A 152 4.78 2.71 23.83
N THR A 153 3.95 2.66 22.81
CA THR A 153 2.69 3.41 22.75
C THR A 153 1.71 2.66 21.87
N SER A 154 0.48 2.56 22.33
CA SER A 154 -0.64 2.06 21.55
C SER A 154 -1.46 3.24 21.06
N GLY A 155 -1.53 3.42 19.75
CA GLY A 155 -2.44 4.35 19.07
C GLY A 155 -3.79 3.71 18.82
N LEU A 156 -4.49 3.23 19.86
CA LEU A 156 -5.75 2.48 19.71
C LEU A 156 -6.82 3.22 18.90
N GLU A 157 -6.83 4.55 18.95
CA GLU A 157 -7.77 5.38 18.17
C GLU A 157 -7.40 5.45 16.69
N THR A 158 -6.12 5.36 16.35
CA THR A 158 -5.60 5.40 14.98
C THR A 158 -5.20 4.03 14.44
N GLY A 159 -5.20 2.99 15.28
CA GLY A 159 -4.72 1.66 14.94
C GLY A 159 -3.19 1.56 14.83
N ASP A 160 -2.46 2.60 15.25
CA ASP A 160 -1.00 2.59 15.23
C ASP A 160 -0.45 2.00 16.53
N ILE A 161 0.45 1.03 16.44
CA ILE A 161 1.13 0.44 17.58
C ILE A 161 2.64 0.59 17.36
N TYR A 162 3.33 1.12 18.39
CA TYR A 162 4.76 1.40 18.34
C TYR A 162 5.52 0.44 19.22
N TYR A 163 6.56 -0.18 18.67
CA TYR A 163 7.43 -1.09 19.38
C TYR A 163 8.87 -0.64 19.31
N THR A 164 9.64 -0.93 20.35
CA THR A 164 11.09 -0.74 20.36
C THR A 164 11.79 -2.04 20.71
N LYS A 165 12.99 -2.19 20.16
CA LYS A 165 13.85 -3.31 20.50
C LYS A 165 14.54 -3.05 21.85
N THR A 166 14.54 -4.05 22.74
CA THR A 166 15.04 -3.92 24.13
C THR A 166 16.33 -4.66 24.40
N GLY A 167 16.74 -5.58 23.53
CA GLY A 167 17.91 -6.42 23.73
C GLY A 167 18.91 -6.42 22.56
N GLU A 168 20.04 -7.12 22.76
CA GLU A 168 20.94 -7.46 21.65
C GLU A 168 20.37 -8.65 20.85
N GLY A 169 20.70 -8.71 19.54
CA GLY A 169 20.20 -9.75 18.64
C GLY A 169 18.94 -9.35 17.89
N GLU A 170 18.19 -10.31 17.37
CA GLU A 170 16.96 -10.08 16.63
C GLU A 170 15.78 -9.81 17.56
N GLY A 171 14.88 -8.91 17.17
CA GLY A 171 13.58 -8.72 17.79
C GLY A 171 12.50 -9.39 16.97
N GLU A 172 11.50 -9.98 17.60
CA GLU A 172 10.40 -10.66 16.93
C GLU A 172 9.05 -10.19 17.50
N LEU A 173 8.10 -9.95 16.60
CA LEU A 173 6.70 -9.64 16.91
C LEU A 173 5.80 -10.64 16.20
N THR A 174 4.93 -11.30 16.95
CA THR A 174 3.91 -12.19 16.39
C THR A 174 2.53 -11.67 16.77
N PHE A 175 1.72 -11.32 15.78
CA PHE A 175 0.35 -10.89 15.99
C PHE A 175 -0.61 -12.04 15.71
N ILE A 176 -1.48 -12.34 16.67
CA ILE A 176 -2.58 -13.30 16.50
C ILE A 176 -3.86 -12.51 16.24
N LEU A 177 -4.37 -12.65 15.02
CA LEU A 177 -5.56 -11.95 14.57
C LEU A 177 -6.73 -12.92 14.52
N LYS A 178 -7.90 -12.46 14.94
CA LYS A 178 -9.16 -13.19 14.78
C LYS A 178 -10.07 -12.50 13.78
N THR A 179 -10.67 -13.30 12.94
CA THR A 179 -11.70 -12.87 12.00
C THR A 179 -12.82 -13.90 11.95
N ASP A 180 -14.06 -13.44 11.95
CA ASP A 180 -15.23 -14.31 11.87
C ASP A 180 -15.49 -14.81 10.44
N GLU A 181 -14.85 -14.18 9.45
CA GLU A 181 -15.00 -14.48 8.04
C GLU A 181 -13.64 -14.50 7.33
N LYS A 182 -13.56 -15.19 6.19
CA LYS A 182 -12.42 -15.09 5.30
C LYS A 182 -12.38 -13.69 4.67
N LYS A 183 -11.40 -12.88 5.07
CA LYS A 183 -11.20 -11.50 4.60
C LYS A 183 -9.77 -11.27 4.15
N HIS A 184 -9.58 -10.32 3.23
CA HIS A 184 -8.24 -9.81 2.91
C HIS A 184 -7.80 -8.89 4.03
N CYS A 185 -6.61 -9.14 4.56
CA CYS A 185 -6.02 -8.37 5.63
C CYS A 185 -4.80 -7.63 5.09
N TYR A 186 -4.65 -6.39 5.49
CA TYR A 186 -3.52 -5.54 5.12
C TYR A 186 -2.77 -5.16 6.38
N LEU A 187 -1.45 -5.24 6.33
CA LEU A 187 -0.56 -4.80 7.39
C LEU A 187 0.40 -3.76 6.80
N TYR A 188 0.50 -2.63 7.47
CA TYR A 188 1.52 -1.62 7.17
C TYR A 188 2.56 -1.61 8.29
N VAL A 189 3.80 -1.79 7.94
CA VAL A 189 4.93 -1.75 8.87
C VAL A 189 5.86 -0.62 8.43
N ASN A 190 6.05 0.36 9.30
CA ASN A 190 7.05 1.41 9.12
C ASN A 190 8.22 1.13 10.04
N SER A 191 9.22 0.40 9.55
CA SER A 191 10.47 0.15 10.26
C SER A 191 11.49 1.21 9.86
N ARG A 192 12.00 1.93 10.85
CA ARG A 192 13.20 2.76 10.68
C ARG A 192 14.38 1.98 11.26
N ASP A 193 15.37 1.72 10.41
CA ASP A 193 16.65 1.11 10.80
C ASP A 193 17.40 2.01 11.79
#